data_cee0935bc415cef25436861b193c4393
#
_entry.id   cee0935bc415cef25436861b193c4393
#
_cell.length_a   1.000
_cell.length_b   1.000
_cell.length_c   1.000
_cell.angle_alpha   90.00
_cell.angle_beta   90.00
_cell.angle_gamma   90.00
#
_symmetry.space_group_name_H-M   'P 1'
#
loop_
_entity.id
_entity.type
_entity.pdbx_description
1 polymer ?
#
loop_
_entity_poly.entity_id
_entity_poly.type
_entity_poly.pdbx_seq_one_letter_code
_entity_poly.pdbx_strand_id
1 'polypeptide(L)'
;MKQVWIVDDDQEMTRAISMMLEMLGCQVTGFLSARNAAKTLLTGVRPDLLVLDINMPEVTGMDFLEFLRRRTEWKDLPVVMLSTEAADVTVDQALELGADGYLMKPITLEELDKVMETAFQKYQKQ
;
A
#
# COMPACT_ATOMS: atom_id res chain seq x y z
N MET A 1 -4.58 -17.51 -1.83
CA MET A 1 -5.25 -16.21 -1.66
C MET A 1 -4.24 -15.18 -1.18
N LYS A 2 -4.14 -14.06 -1.87
CA LYS A 2 -3.18 -13.02 -1.51
C LYS A 2 -3.61 -12.29 -0.24
N GLN A 3 -2.67 -12.05 0.64
CA GLN A 3 -2.86 -11.27 1.86
C GLN A 3 -2.49 -9.82 1.56
N VAL A 4 -3.46 -8.93 1.65
CA VAL A 4 -3.25 -7.51 1.35
C VAL A 4 -3.58 -6.70 2.60
N TRP A 5 -2.68 -5.77 2.95
CA TRP A 5 -2.94 -4.82 4.02
C TRP A 5 -3.29 -3.47 3.41
N ILE A 6 -4.31 -2.83 3.98
CA ILE A 6 -4.66 -1.45 3.65
C ILE A 6 -4.37 -0.59 4.88
N VAL A 7 -3.56 0.45 4.70
CA VAL A 7 -3.17 1.37 5.77
C VAL A 7 -3.69 2.76 5.39
N ASP A 8 -4.74 3.21 6.06
CA ASP A 8 -5.40 4.48 5.80
C ASP A 8 -6.13 4.88 7.08
N ASP A 9 -5.96 6.13 7.53
CA ASP A 9 -6.60 6.62 8.75
C ASP A 9 -8.11 6.90 8.57
N ASP A 10 -8.59 6.92 7.34
CA ASP A 10 -10.02 7.08 7.03
C ASP A 10 -10.69 5.70 7.06
N GLN A 11 -11.52 5.48 8.06
CA GLN A 11 -12.19 4.20 8.26
C GLN A 11 -13.13 3.83 7.11
N GLU A 12 -13.83 4.81 6.55
CA GLU A 12 -14.74 4.57 5.42
C GLU A 12 -13.98 4.17 4.17
N MET A 13 -12.86 4.85 3.90
CA MET A 13 -12.01 4.54 2.75
C MET A 13 -11.39 3.15 2.90
N THR A 14 -10.93 2.82 4.11
CA THR A 14 -10.38 1.50 4.39
C THR A 14 -11.41 0.40 4.10
N ARG A 15 -12.64 0.63 4.53
CA ARG A 15 -13.73 -0.32 4.30
C ARG A 15 -14.04 -0.48 2.80
N ALA A 16 -14.13 0.64 2.08
CA ALA A 16 -14.43 0.63 0.65
C ALA A 16 -13.36 -0.12 -0.16
N ILE A 17 -12.10 0.18 0.12
CA ILE A 17 -10.99 -0.46 -0.59
C ILE A 17 -10.89 -1.94 -0.20
N SER A 18 -11.15 -2.27 1.07
CA SER A 18 -11.17 -3.66 1.51
C SER A 18 -12.20 -4.47 0.74
N MET A 19 -13.39 -3.91 0.53
CA MET A 19 -14.43 -4.58 -0.25
C MET A 19 -13.99 -4.83 -1.69
N MET A 20 -13.33 -3.85 -2.31
CA MET A 20 -12.81 -4.00 -3.67
C MET A 20 -11.76 -5.12 -3.73
N LEU A 21 -10.85 -5.14 -2.78
CA LEU A 21 -9.80 -6.15 -2.71
C LEU A 21 -10.38 -7.55 -2.50
N GLU A 22 -11.41 -7.65 -1.66
CA GLU A 22 -12.10 -8.92 -1.45
C GLU A 22 -12.79 -9.41 -2.72
N MET A 23 -13.37 -8.49 -3.49
CA MET A 23 -13.97 -8.82 -4.80
C MET A 23 -12.91 -9.34 -5.77
N LEU A 24 -11.67 -8.94 -5.60
CA LEU A 24 -10.55 -9.41 -6.43
C LEU A 24 -9.90 -10.67 -5.88
N GLY A 25 -10.49 -11.28 -4.86
CA GLY A 25 -10.01 -12.55 -4.32
C GLY A 25 -8.94 -12.43 -3.25
N CYS A 26 -8.77 -11.25 -2.69
CA CYS A 26 -7.76 -11.01 -1.65
C CYS A 26 -8.34 -11.18 -0.24
N GLN A 27 -7.48 -11.53 0.70
CA GLN A 27 -7.79 -11.50 2.12
C GLN A 27 -7.19 -10.21 2.66
N VAL A 28 -7.99 -9.39 3.33
CA VAL A 28 -7.61 -8.01 3.65
C VAL A 28 -7.55 -7.79 5.16
N THR A 29 -6.49 -7.10 5.60
CA THR A 29 -6.38 -6.60 6.97
C THR A 29 -6.21 -5.08 6.88
N GLY A 30 -7.02 -4.34 7.63
CA GLY A 30 -6.97 -2.89 7.65
C GLY A 30 -6.24 -2.37 8.89
N PHE A 31 -5.45 -1.32 8.69
CA PHE A 31 -4.79 -0.60 9.78
C PHE A 31 -5.11 0.88 9.63
N LEU A 32 -5.43 1.53 10.73
CA LEU A 32 -5.78 2.95 10.73
C LEU A 32 -4.56 3.86 10.97
N SER A 33 -3.38 3.27 11.12
CA SER A 33 -2.13 4.03 11.26
C SER A 33 -0.94 3.22 10.77
N ALA A 34 0.08 3.94 10.31
CA ALA A 34 1.33 3.31 9.91
C ALA A 34 2.03 2.64 11.09
N ARG A 35 1.90 3.24 12.27
CA ARG A 35 2.50 2.70 13.50
C ARG A 35 1.98 1.30 13.82
N ASN A 36 0.66 1.11 13.74
CA ASN A 36 0.06 -0.20 14.00
C ASN A 36 0.48 -1.24 12.97
N ALA A 37 0.55 -0.85 11.70
CA ALA A 37 1.04 -1.74 10.65
C ALA A 37 2.50 -2.13 10.89
N ALA A 38 3.34 -1.16 11.27
CA ALA A 38 4.74 -1.41 11.58
C ALA A 38 4.91 -2.39 12.75
N LYS A 39 4.11 -2.22 13.80
CA LYS A 39 4.14 -3.12 14.96
C LYS A 39 3.84 -4.55 14.55
N THR A 40 2.87 -4.74 13.68
CA THR A 40 2.50 -6.06 13.20
C THR A 40 3.60 -6.67 12.33
N LEU A 41 4.23 -5.87 11.47
CA LEU A 41 5.37 -6.32 10.66
C LEU A 41 6.52 -6.79 11.56
N LEU A 42 6.76 -6.08 12.66
CA LEU A 42 7.85 -6.41 13.59
C LEU A 42 7.61 -7.73 14.32
N THR A 43 6.39 -8.26 14.34
CA THR A 43 6.12 -9.58 14.90
C THR A 43 6.49 -10.71 13.94
N GLY A 44 6.88 -10.39 12.71
CA GLY A 44 7.22 -11.39 11.70
C GLY A 44 6.11 -11.66 10.69
N VAL A 45 4.94 -11.07 10.88
CA VAL A 45 3.82 -11.22 9.94
C VAL A 45 4.04 -10.29 8.76
N ARG A 46 3.89 -10.81 7.54
CA ARG A 46 4.13 -10.04 6.33
C ARG A 46 3.00 -10.24 5.32
N PRO A 47 2.41 -9.17 4.78
CA PRO A 47 1.43 -9.30 3.71
C PRO A 47 2.13 -9.55 2.37
N ASP A 48 1.35 -9.92 1.37
CA ASP A 48 1.84 -10.05 0.00
C ASP A 48 1.90 -8.68 -0.69
N LEU A 49 1.08 -7.74 -0.25
CA LEU A 49 1.02 -6.39 -0.80
C LEU A 49 0.50 -5.43 0.26
N LEU A 50 1.04 -4.23 0.23
CA LEU A 50 0.64 -3.15 1.12
C LEU A 50 0.04 -2.01 0.30
N VAL A 51 -1.19 -1.60 0.61
CA VAL A 51 -1.83 -0.43 0.01
C VAL A 51 -1.79 0.67 1.06
N LEU A 52 -1.13 1.77 0.76
CA LEU A 52 -0.69 2.74 1.76
C LEU A 52 -1.12 4.16 1.39
N ASP A 53 -1.95 4.76 2.24
CA ASP A 53 -2.35 6.16 2.07
C ASP A 53 -1.18 7.09 2.37
N ILE A 54 -1.00 8.12 1.56
CA ILE A 54 0.08 9.09 1.73
C ILE A 54 -0.22 10.05 2.88
N ASN A 55 -1.47 10.51 2.96
CA ASN A 55 -1.84 11.58 3.90
C ASN A 55 -2.42 11.03 5.19
N MET A 56 -1.55 10.70 6.14
CA MET A 56 -1.93 10.23 7.46
C MET A 56 -1.28 11.11 8.53
N PRO A 57 -1.94 11.28 9.69
CA PRO A 57 -1.32 12.03 10.78
C PRO A 57 -0.14 11.28 11.40
N GLU A 58 0.75 12.01 12.04
CA GLU A 58 1.97 11.52 12.72
C GLU A 58 2.99 10.95 11.75
N VAL A 59 2.75 9.73 11.24
CA VAL A 59 3.64 9.08 10.27
C VAL A 59 2.93 9.05 8.93
N THR A 60 3.46 9.77 7.95
CA THR A 60 2.86 9.81 6.61
C THR A 60 3.16 8.53 5.85
N GLY A 61 2.44 8.31 4.76
CA GLY A 61 2.70 7.15 3.90
C GLY A 61 4.09 7.17 3.31
N MET A 62 4.59 8.36 2.94
CA MET A 62 5.96 8.49 2.41
C MET A 62 7.00 8.10 3.46
N ASP A 63 6.81 8.54 4.70
CA ASP A 63 7.72 8.19 5.82
C ASP A 63 7.73 6.69 6.05
N PHE A 64 6.57 6.06 6.01
CA PHE A 64 6.45 4.62 6.23
C PHE A 64 7.09 3.84 5.07
N LEU A 65 6.88 4.29 3.84
CA LEU A 65 7.51 3.68 2.67
C LEU A 65 9.04 3.73 2.78
N GLU A 66 9.58 4.89 3.15
CA GLU A 66 11.01 5.07 3.34
C GLU A 66 11.56 4.12 4.41
N PHE A 67 10.83 4.00 5.52
CA PHE A 67 11.18 3.06 6.59
C PHE A 67 11.26 1.63 6.06
N LEU A 68 10.26 1.21 5.29
CA LEU A 68 10.21 -0.14 4.74
C LEU A 68 11.38 -0.42 3.78
N ARG A 69 11.69 0.53 2.93
CA ARG A 69 12.74 0.35 1.92
C ARG A 69 14.15 0.34 2.50
N ARG A 70 14.34 0.89 3.68
CA ARG A 70 15.63 0.86 4.38
C ARG A 70 15.88 -0.44 5.12
N ARG A 71 14.86 -1.28 5.27
CA ARG A 71 14.96 -2.54 6.01
C ARG A 71 15.08 -3.71 5.05
N THR A 72 16.07 -4.57 5.28
CA THR A 72 16.29 -5.76 4.46
C THR A 72 15.04 -6.64 4.41
N GLU A 73 14.32 -6.72 5.53
CA GLU A 73 13.13 -7.57 5.65
C GLU A 73 12.01 -7.15 4.69
N TRP A 74 11.92 -5.86 4.37
CA TRP A 74 10.77 -5.32 3.62
C TRP A 74 11.14 -4.51 2.39
N LYS A 75 12.40 -4.48 2.01
CA LYS A 75 12.81 -3.71 0.82
C LYS A 75 12.17 -4.21 -0.47
N ASP A 76 11.70 -5.46 -0.48
CA ASP A 76 11.03 -6.09 -1.63
C ASP A 76 9.55 -6.35 -1.40
N LEU A 77 8.96 -5.75 -0.37
CA LEU A 77 7.52 -5.84 -0.12
C LEU A 77 6.79 -4.96 -1.13
N PRO A 78 5.86 -5.52 -1.94
CA PRO A 78 5.10 -4.70 -2.88
C PRO A 78 4.27 -3.64 -2.16
N VAL A 79 4.43 -2.38 -2.55
CA VAL A 79 3.71 -1.24 -1.95
C VAL A 79 3.08 -0.40 -3.05
N VAL A 80 1.77 -0.17 -2.91
CA VAL A 80 1.00 0.72 -3.78
C VAL A 80 0.54 1.91 -2.95
N MET A 81 0.81 3.12 -3.42
CA MET A 81 0.43 4.34 -2.70
C MET A 81 -0.96 4.79 -3.11
N LEU A 82 -1.69 5.38 -2.15
CA LEU A 82 -3.01 5.99 -2.37
C LEU A 82 -2.93 7.47 -2.04
N SER A 83 -3.53 8.32 -2.87
CA SER A 83 -3.56 9.74 -2.59
C SER A 83 -4.73 10.44 -3.28
N THR A 84 -5.13 11.59 -2.74
CA THR A 84 -6.04 12.52 -3.41
C THR A 84 -5.26 13.47 -4.32
N GLU A 85 -3.92 13.45 -4.26
CA GLU A 85 -3.07 14.36 -5.02
C GLU A 85 -2.61 13.74 -6.34
N ALA A 86 -2.79 14.50 -7.41
CA ALA A 86 -2.40 14.11 -8.76
C ALA A 86 -1.10 14.77 -9.23
N ALA A 87 -0.42 15.49 -8.33
CA ALA A 87 0.79 16.22 -8.71
C ALA A 87 1.89 15.25 -9.12
N ASP A 88 2.46 15.46 -10.30
CA ASP A 88 3.55 14.64 -10.82
C ASP A 88 4.72 14.55 -9.83
N VAL A 89 4.99 15.63 -9.12
CA VAL A 89 6.05 15.69 -8.11
C VAL A 89 5.83 14.64 -7.02
N THR A 90 4.59 14.51 -6.53
CA THR A 90 4.27 13.55 -5.48
C THR A 90 4.38 12.11 -6.00
N VAL A 91 3.90 11.86 -7.21
CA VAL A 91 4.02 10.55 -7.84
C VAL A 91 5.49 10.18 -8.01
N ASP A 92 6.29 11.11 -8.53
CA ASP A 92 7.72 10.87 -8.75
C ASP A 92 8.45 10.61 -7.44
N GLN A 93 8.14 11.34 -6.38
CA GLN A 93 8.72 11.11 -5.06
C GLN A 93 8.41 9.70 -4.54
N ALA A 94 7.16 9.27 -4.70
CA ALA A 94 6.75 7.94 -4.25
C ALA A 94 7.53 6.85 -4.99
N LEU A 95 7.64 6.99 -6.31
CA LEU A 95 8.36 6.03 -7.13
C LEU A 95 9.85 6.01 -6.82
N GLU A 96 10.45 7.17 -6.58
CA GLU A 96 11.86 7.29 -6.19
C GLU A 96 12.13 6.63 -4.84
N LEU A 97 11.17 6.72 -3.91
CA LEU A 97 11.29 6.08 -2.61
C LEU A 97 11.05 4.57 -2.68
N GLY A 98 10.64 4.06 -3.84
CA GLY A 98 10.48 2.64 -4.05
C GLY A 98 9.06 2.11 -4.04
N ALA A 99 8.06 2.97 -4.28
CA ALA A 99 6.68 2.51 -4.46
C ALA A 99 6.58 1.72 -5.77
N ASP A 100 5.75 0.70 -5.78
CA ASP A 100 5.54 -0.15 -6.95
C ASP A 100 4.33 0.25 -7.76
N GLY A 101 3.53 1.16 -7.25
CA GLY A 101 2.39 1.70 -7.94
C GLY A 101 1.81 2.89 -7.21
N TYR A 102 0.90 3.60 -7.87
CA TYR A 102 0.28 4.80 -7.33
C TYR A 102 -1.16 4.86 -7.82
N LEU A 103 -2.10 5.05 -6.89
CA LEU A 103 -3.51 5.16 -7.19
C LEU A 103 -4.06 6.47 -6.66
N MET A 104 -4.88 7.13 -7.48
CA MET A 104 -5.57 8.36 -7.11
C MET A 104 -6.99 8.07 -6.68
N LYS A 105 -7.39 8.62 -5.54
CA LYS A 105 -8.77 8.56 -5.07
C LYS A 105 -9.63 9.52 -5.90
N PRO A 106 -10.85 9.14 -6.30
CA PRO A 106 -11.53 7.88 -6.05
C PRO A 106 -11.00 6.76 -6.96
N ILE A 107 -10.93 5.55 -6.40
CA ILE A 107 -10.33 4.39 -7.06
C ILE A 107 -11.41 3.54 -7.69
N THR A 108 -11.16 3.05 -8.92
CA THR A 108 -12.03 2.06 -9.56
C THR A 108 -11.48 0.66 -9.32
N LEU A 109 -12.36 -0.33 -9.41
CA LEU A 109 -11.97 -1.72 -9.26
C LEU A 109 -10.94 -2.13 -10.32
N GLU A 110 -11.12 -1.64 -11.56
CA GLU A 110 -10.22 -1.93 -12.67
C GLU A 110 -8.82 -1.38 -12.44
N GLU A 111 -8.72 -0.15 -11.95
CA GLU A 111 -7.44 0.48 -11.65
C GLU A 111 -6.71 -0.27 -10.54
N LEU A 112 -7.43 -0.64 -9.49
CA LEU A 112 -6.87 -1.37 -8.37
C LEU A 112 -6.32 -2.73 -8.82
N ASP A 113 -7.11 -3.47 -9.62
CA ASP A 113 -6.72 -4.77 -10.14
C ASP A 113 -5.44 -4.67 -10.97
N LYS A 114 -5.40 -3.70 -11.88
CA LYS A 114 -4.27 -3.50 -12.78
C LYS A 114 -2.99 -3.14 -12.02
N VAL A 115 -3.09 -2.25 -11.06
CA VAL A 115 -1.93 -1.80 -10.27
C VAL A 115 -1.40 -2.95 -9.41
N MET A 116 -2.29 -3.72 -8.79
CA MET A 116 -1.89 -4.88 -8.01
C MET A 116 -1.16 -5.91 -8.86
N GLU A 117 -1.71 -6.22 -10.04
CA GLU A 117 -1.10 -7.18 -10.95
C GLU A 117 0.29 -6.73 -11.35
N THR A 118 0.46 -5.46 -11.69
CA THR A 118 1.77 -4.91 -12.05
C THR A 118 2.75 -5.01 -10.89
N ALA A 119 2.30 -4.68 -9.68
CA ALA A 119 3.15 -4.73 -8.50
C ALA A 119 3.61 -6.17 -8.21
N PHE A 120 2.71 -7.13 -8.31
CA PHE A 120 3.06 -8.54 -8.10
C PHE A 120 4.05 -9.05 -9.17
N GLN A 121 3.83 -8.70 -10.43
CA GLN A 121 4.70 -9.13 -11.53
C GLN A 121 6.13 -8.65 -11.37
N LYS A 122 6.32 -7.47 -10.81
CA LYS A 122 7.63 -6.89 -10.58
C LYS A 122 8.54 -7.80 -9.76
N TYR A 123 7.98 -8.51 -8.79
CA TYR A 123 8.73 -9.37 -7.89
C TYR A 123 8.72 -10.85 -8.29
N GLN A 124 7.93 -11.22 -9.27
CA GLN A 124 7.87 -12.59 -9.77
C GLN A 124 9.00 -12.94 -10.75
N LYS A 125 9.68 -11.93 -11.25
CA LYS A 125 10.74 -12.11 -12.28
C LYS A 125 12.11 -12.40 -11.69
N GLN A 126 12.17 -12.63 -10.41
CA GLN A 126 13.45 -12.90 -9.73
C GLN A 126 13.80 -14.37 -9.71
#